data_71158d85e92d4b44033805e319844280
#
_entry.id   71158d85e92d4b44033805e319844280
#
_cell.length_a   1.000
_cell.length_b   1.000
_cell.length_c   1.000
_cell.angle_alpha   90.00
_cell.angle_beta   90.00
_cell.angle_gamma   90.00
#
_symmetry.space_group_name_H-M   'P 1'
#
loop_
_entity.id
_entity.type
_entity.pdbx_description
1 polymer ?
#
loop_
_entity_poly.entity_id
_entity_poly.type
_entity_poly.pdbx_seq_one_letter_code
_entity_poly.pdbx_strand_id
1 'polypeptide(L)'
;MRNSIASLLFILIGMSVLYGQENICLSGFTPATVGSAFELTSYDKRQKVTSVARHKVMEYKGTSQGFVTRIDIELLDGKGKEINRSSYELECRDGILFMDMSTMLDPRTREGLSGMELEISGDALQIPTKLTVGQSLPDGSLRIKASTNGMALLTMSLRVTDRLVEATESVTTTAGTFDCYKVSQQSEMESFLKRKFRSATWYAKGIGTVRSENYDSKGELESYTVLTSFVKG
;
A
#
# COMPACT_ATOMS: atom_id res chain seq x y z
N MET A 1 55.48 -58.04 -24.07
CA MET A 1 54.64 -56.94 -24.59
C MET A 1 53.47 -56.74 -23.63
N ARG A 2 53.56 -55.82 -22.75
CA ARG A 2 52.48 -55.47 -21.73
C ARG A 2 52.00 -54.12 -22.04
N ASN A 3 50.77 -53.97 -22.57
CA ASN A 3 50.10 -52.71 -22.83
C ASN A 3 49.42 -52.21 -21.50
N SER A 4 49.87 -51.12 -20.96
CA SER A 4 49.22 -50.42 -19.87
C SER A 4 48.27 -49.40 -20.47
N ILE A 5 46.95 -49.59 -20.22
CA ILE A 5 45.90 -48.65 -20.59
C ILE A 5 45.76 -47.74 -19.37
N ALA A 6 46.19 -46.48 -19.53
CA ALA A 6 45.96 -45.43 -18.54
C ALA A 6 44.52 -44.90 -18.71
N SER A 7 43.64 -45.16 -17.72
CA SER A 7 42.29 -44.65 -17.66
C SER A 7 42.32 -43.20 -17.14
N LEU A 8 42.01 -42.25 -18.02
CA LEU A 8 41.89 -40.82 -17.64
C LEU A 8 40.50 -40.56 -17.07
N LEU A 9 40.42 -40.38 -15.74
CA LEU A 9 39.18 -40.06 -15.04
C LEU A 9 38.91 -38.53 -15.15
N PHE A 10 37.98 -38.14 -16.03
CA PHE A 10 37.51 -36.76 -16.09
C PHE A 10 36.57 -36.47 -14.91
N ILE A 11 37.03 -35.73 -13.93
CA ILE A 11 36.18 -35.18 -12.83
C ILE A 11 35.51 -33.94 -13.38
N LEU A 12 34.23 -34.07 -13.77
CA LEU A 12 33.33 -32.93 -14.03
C LEU A 12 32.98 -32.24 -12.69
N ILE A 13 33.68 -31.17 -12.37
CA ILE A 13 33.29 -30.26 -11.27
C ILE A 13 32.08 -29.46 -11.78
N GLY A 14 30.89 -29.91 -11.40
CA GLY A 14 29.66 -29.15 -11.61
C GLY A 14 29.70 -27.88 -10.78
N MET A 15 29.96 -26.73 -11.38
CA MET A 15 29.73 -25.41 -10.80
C MET A 15 28.23 -25.24 -10.69
N SER A 16 27.65 -25.50 -9.52
CA SER A 16 26.31 -25.05 -9.15
C SER A 16 26.33 -23.52 -9.04
N VAL A 17 25.84 -22.85 -10.07
CA VAL A 17 25.56 -21.43 -10.03
C VAL A 17 24.38 -21.25 -9.07
N LEU A 18 24.66 -20.81 -7.84
CA LEU A 18 23.65 -20.33 -6.91
C LEU A 18 23.07 -19.05 -7.52
N TYR A 19 21.98 -19.18 -8.28
CA TYR A 19 21.11 -18.05 -8.59
C TYR A 19 20.52 -17.59 -7.26
N GLY A 20 21.03 -16.50 -6.70
CA GLY A 20 20.37 -15.80 -5.63
C GLY A 20 18.96 -15.46 -6.11
N GLN A 21 17.93 -15.99 -5.47
CA GLN A 21 16.54 -15.61 -5.77
C GLN A 21 16.42 -14.11 -5.51
N GLU A 22 16.26 -13.33 -6.57
CA GLU A 22 15.92 -11.91 -6.42
C GLU A 22 14.64 -11.80 -5.57
N ASN A 23 14.72 -11.01 -4.52
CA ASN A 23 13.56 -10.76 -3.67
C ASN A 23 12.49 -10.03 -4.49
N ILE A 24 11.50 -10.80 -4.98
CA ILE A 24 10.41 -10.32 -5.84
C ILE A 24 9.66 -9.13 -5.22
N CYS A 25 9.70 -8.98 -3.90
CA CYS A 25 9.08 -7.88 -3.18
C CYS A 25 9.75 -6.52 -3.46
N LEU A 26 11.04 -6.50 -3.82
CA LEU A 26 11.76 -5.25 -4.13
C LEU A 26 11.26 -4.59 -5.43
N SER A 27 10.59 -5.34 -6.29
CA SER A 27 9.93 -4.82 -7.51
C SER A 27 8.48 -4.38 -7.27
N GLY A 28 8.05 -4.27 -6.01
CA GLY A 28 6.68 -3.96 -5.61
C GLY A 28 6.33 -2.47 -5.65
N PHE A 29 5.15 -2.16 -5.14
CA PHE A 29 4.52 -0.83 -5.17
C PHE A 29 4.70 -0.08 -3.85
N THR A 30 5.92 -0.06 -3.31
CA THR A 30 6.28 0.71 -2.11
C THR A 30 7.76 1.03 -2.13
N PRO A 31 8.20 2.21 -1.64
CA PRO A 31 9.61 2.44 -1.41
C PRO A 31 10.10 1.56 -0.26
N ALA A 32 11.15 0.78 -0.50
CA ALA A 32 11.73 -0.15 0.48
C ALA A 32 13.09 0.33 1.02
N THR A 33 13.60 1.48 0.57
CA THR A 33 14.89 2.03 0.99
C THR A 33 14.70 2.95 2.19
N VAL A 34 15.43 2.70 3.29
CA VAL A 34 15.44 3.57 4.48
C VAL A 34 15.90 4.98 4.09
N GLY A 35 15.21 5.99 4.62
CA GLY A 35 15.44 7.40 4.27
C GLY A 35 14.58 7.89 3.10
N SER A 36 13.99 7.00 2.30
CA SER A 36 13.03 7.42 1.26
C SER A 36 11.90 8.22 1.90
N ALA A 37 11.55 9.34 1.28
CA ALA A 37 10.49 10.23 1.74
C ALA A 37 9.57 10.61 0.59
N PHE A 38 8.26 10.70 0.87
CA PHE A 38 7.28 11.09 -0.13
C PHE A 38 6.13 11.86 0.50
N GLU A 39 5.53 12.73 -0.30
CA GLU A 39 4.42 13.58 0.12
C GLU A 39 3.21 13.32 -0.77
N LEU A 40 2.07 13.09 -0.13
CA LEU A 40 0.76 12.93 -0.75
C LEU A 40 -0.11 14.11 -0.37
N THR A 41 -0.53 14.92 -1.35
CA THR A 41 -1.42 16.06 -1.14
C THR A 41 -2.82 15.71 -1.61
N SER A 42 -3.81 15.88 -0.72
CA SER A 42 -5.23 15.64 -0.97
C SER A 42 -5.98 16.93 -1.27
N TYR A 43 -6.90 16.84 -2.21
CA TYR A 43 -7.72 17.94 -2.70
C TYR A 43 -9.20 17.59 -2.69
N ASP A 44 -10.06 18.56 -2.47
CA ASP A 44 -11.49 18.45 -2.74
C ASP A 44 -11.78 18.62 -4.25
N LYS A 45 -13.02 18.40 -4.65
CA LYS A 45 -13.48 18.57 -6.05
C LYS A 45 -13.27 19.98 -6.62
N ARG A 46 -13.04 20.99 -5.78
CA ARG A 46 -12.75 22.38 -6.17
C ARG A 46 -11.24 22.66 -6.22
N GLN A 47 -10.41 21.62 -6.18
CA GLN A 47 -8.95 21.70 -6.18
C GLN A 47 -8.35 22.43 -4.96
N LYS A 48 -9.11 22.54 -3.87
CA LYS A 48 -8.60 23.09 -2.61
C LYS A 48 -7.87 22.00 -1.85
N VAL A 49 -6.66 22.29 -1.38
CA VAL A 49 -5.91 21.39 -0.49
C VAL A 49 -6.69 21.14 0.79
N THR A 50 -6.92 19.88 1.12
CA THR A 50 -7.60 19.44 2.34
C THR A 50 -6.62 18.89 3.37
N SER A 51 -5.56 18.21 2.92
CA SER A 51 -4.50 17.69 3.78
C SER A 51 -3.23 17.41 3.00
N VAL A 52 -2.11 17.33 3.71
CA VAL A 52 -0.80 16.90 3.22
C VAL A 52 -0.29 15.80 4.14
N ALA A 53 0.04 14.63 3.58
CA ALA A 53 0.62 13.51 4.31
C ALA A 53 2.07 13.33 3.88
N ARG A 54 3.01 13.53 4.82
CA ARG A 54 4.45 13.32 4.62
C ARG A 54 4.84 11.99 5.20
N HIS A 55 5.43 11.15 4.38
CA HIS A 55 5.85 9.81 4.73
C HIS A 55 7.37 9.69 4.68
N LYS A 56 7.95 8.92 5.62
CA LYS A 56 9.37 8.60 5.62
C LYS A 56 9.60 7.15 6.02
N VAL A 57 10.36 6.42 5.21
CA VAL A 57 10.78 5.05 5.52
C VAL A 57 11.84 5.11 6.61
N MET A 58 11.54 4.58 7.79
CA MET A 58 12.40 4.63 8.96
C MET A 58 13.16 3.33 9.18
N GLU A 59 12.52 2.19 8.88
CA GLU A 59 13.12 0.88 9.07
C GLU A 59 12.80 -0.04 7.89
N TYR A 60 13.74 -0.94 7.62
CA TYR A 60 13.59 -2.03 6.67
C TYR A 60 14.13 -3.30 7.32
N LYS A 61 13.32 -4.34 7.34
CA LYS A 61 13.70 -5.68 7.82
C LYS A 61 13.44 -6.68 6.69
N GLY A 62 14.52 -7.15 6.07
CA GLY A 62 14.45 -8.25 5.11
C GLY A 62 14.05 -9.56 5.81
N THR A 63 13.23 -10.37 5.15
CA THR A 63 12.86 -11.73 5.55
C THR A 63 13.22 -12.70 4.44
N SER A 64 13.14 -14.01 4.68
CA SER A 64 13.37 -15.03 3.64
C SER A 64 12.33 -14.97 2.50
N GLN A 65 11.16 -14.38 2.73
CA GLN A 65 10.05 -14.33 1.79
C GLN A 65 9.76 -12.90 1.27
N GLY A 66 10.45 -11.87 1.82
CA GLY A 66 10.18 -10.49 1.43
C GLY A 66 10.77 -9.48 2.39
N PHE A 67 9.96 -8.58 2.92
CA PHE A 67 10.37 -7.57 3.90
C PHE A 67 9.19 -7.01 4.69
N VAL A 68 9.52 -6.40 5.82
CA VAL A 68 8.66 -5.48 6.57
C VAL A 68 9.34 -4.12 6.61
N THR A 69 8.62 -3.05 6.33
CA THR A 69 9.11 -1.67 6.44
C THR A 69 8.21 -0.86 7.36
N ARG A 70 8.81 -0.04 8.24
CA ARG A 70 8.11 0.93 9.08
C ARG A 70 8.22 2.31 8.45
N ILE A 71 7.07 2.96 8.31
CA ILE A 71 6.92 4.27 7.69
C ILE A 71 6.29 5.22 8.70
N ASP A 72 6.99 6.31 9.00
CA ASP A 72 6.44 7.39 9.79
C ASP A 72 5.60 8.30 8.88
N ILE A 73 4.49 8.80 9.42
CA ILE A 73 3.60 9.72 8.74
C ILE A 73 3.36 10.97 9.61
N GLU A 74 3.52 12.13 9.00
CA GLU A 74 3.10 13.43 9.52
C GLU A 74 1.93 13.92 8.67
N LEU A 75 0.77 14.13 9.29
CA LEU A 75 -0.43 14.64 8.61
C LEU A 75 -0.66 16.11 8.96
N LEU A 76 -0.76 16.95 7.93
CA LEU A 76 -1.04 18.36 8.03
C LEU A 76 -2.43 18.65 7.46
N ASP A 77 -3.12 19.67 7.98
CA ASP A 77 -4.33 20.21 7.37
C ASP A 77 -4.02 21.03 6.10
N GLY A 78 -5.05 21.47 5.38
CA GLY A 78 -4.90 22.28 4.18
C GLY A 78 -4.27 23.67 4.40
N LYS A 79 -3.95 24.04 5.64
CA LYS A 79 -3.24 25.28 6.02
C LYS A 79 -1.82 25.00 6.50
N GLY A 80 -1.37 23.73 6.47
CA GLY A 80 -0.04 23.32 6.90
C GLY A 80 0.12 23.11 8.41
N LYS A 81 -0.97 23.12 9.19
CA LYS A 81 -0.93 22.81 10.62
C LYS A 81 -0.92 21.31 10.83
N GLU A 82 -0.01 20.80 11.67
CA GLU A 82 0.02 19.39 12.05
C GLU A 82 -1.29 18.97 12.73
N ILE A 83 -1.91 17.90 12.22
CA ILE A 83 -3.11 17.27 12.77
C ILE A 83 -2.73 16.03 13.57
N ASN A 84 -1.80 15.21 13.02
CA ASN A 84 -1.43 13.93 13.60
C ASN A 84 -0.01 13.54 13.18
N ARG A 85 0.62 12.73 14.04
CA ARG A 85 1.88 12.03 13.76
C ARG A 85 1.75 10.59 14.23
N SER A 86 2.05 9.65 13.35
CA SER A 86 1.93 8.22 13.61
C SER A 86 2.91 7.43 12.76
N SER A 87 2.89 6.10 12.90
CA SER A 87 3.63 5.20 12.01
C SER A 87 2.76 4.02 11.63
N TYR A 88 3.12 3.35 10.53
CA TYR A 88 2.51 2.11 10.09
C TYR A 88 3.57 1.19 9.49
N GLU A 89 3.24 -0.10 9.43
CA GLU A 89 4.07 -1.09 8.79
C GLU A 89 3.45 -1.54 7.47
N LEU A 90 4.30 -1.79 6.49
CA LEU A 90 3.96 -2.49 5.26
C LEU A 90 4.77 -3.77 5.21
N GLU A 91 4.08 -4.87 4.99
CA GLU A 91 4.67 -6.17 4.76
C GLU A 91 4.56 -6.54 3.28
N CYS A 92 5.66 -6.97 2.68
CA CYS A 92 5.63 -7.71 1.43
C CYS A 92 6.12 -9.13 1.69
N ARG A 93 5.31 -10.11 1.32
CA ARG A 93 5.62 -11.53 1.47
C ARG A 93 5.20 -12.30 0.21
N ASP A 94 6.09 -13.15 -0.30
CA ASP A 94 5.86 -13.98 -1.49
C ASP A 94 5.37 -13.19 -2.72
N GLY A 95 5.87 -11.95 -2.86
CA GLY A 95 5.48 -11.07 -3.97
C GLY A 95 4.11 -10.41 -3.81
N ILE A 96 3.54 -10.37 -2.61
CA ILE A 96 2.29 -9.68 -2.29
C ILE A 96 2.57 -8.64 -1.23
N LEU A 97 2.21 -7.39 -1.52
CA LEU A 97 2.20 -6.29 -0.55
C LEU A 97 0.87 -6.32 0.21
N PHE A 98 0.96 -6.37 1.54
CA PHE A 98 -0.19 -6.34 2.45
C PHE A 98 -0.32 -4.94 3.05
N MET A 99 -1.50 -4.33 2.86
CA MET A 99 -1.83 -3.03 3.42
C MET A 99 -2.90 -3.21 4.50
N ASP A 100 -2.53 -2.93 5.75
CA ASP A 100 -3.48 -2.93 6.86
C ASP A 100 -4.53 -1.83 6.63
N MET A 101 -5.79 -2.23 6.49
CA MET A 101 -6.90 -1.30 6.25
C MET A 101 -7.16 -0.37 7.44
N SER A 102 -6.71 -0.71 8.66
CA SER A 102 -6.83 0.18 9.81
C SER A 102 -6.05 1.48 9.61
N THR A 103 -4.99 1.45 8.78
CA THR A 103 -4.22 2.64 8.42
C THR A 103 -5.00 3.63 7.53
N MET A 104 -6.08 3.16 6.89
CA MET A 104 -6.95 3.98 6.03
C MET A 104 -7.98 4.80 6.82
N LEU A 105 -8.12 4.55 8.13
CA LEU A 105 -8.98 5.35 9.00
C LEU A 105 -8.46 6.77 9.08
N ASP A 106 -9.36 7.73 8.91
CA ASP A 106 -8.98 9.13 9.10
C ASP A 106 -8.56 9.40 10.57
N PRO A 107 -7.63 10.35 10.79
CA PRO A 107 -7.07 10.60 12.11
C PRO A 107 -8.10 11.03 13.16
N ARG A 108 -9.16 11.75 12.77
CA ARG A 108 -10.23 12.18 13.69
C ARG A 108 -11.04 10.98 14.18
N THR A 109 -11.28 10.01 13.30
CA THR A 109 -11.92 8.75 13.68
C THR A 109 -11.04 8.00 14.69
N ARG A 110 -9.72 7.93 14.47
CA ARG A 110 -8.79 7.31 15.43
C ARG A 110 -8.77 8.03 16.77
N GLU A 111 -8.73 9.35 16.74
CA GLU A 111 -8.76 10.18 17.97
C GLU A 111 -10.07 9.98 18.75
N GLY A 112 -11.20 9.95 18.05
CA GLY A 112 -12.52 9.68 18.65
C GLY A 112 -12.64 8.28 19.27
N LEU A 113 -11.82 7.33 18.83
CA LEU A 113 -11.78 5.97 19.38
C LEU A 113 -10.70 5.81 20.46
N SER A 114 -9.88 6.85 20.71
CA SER A 114 -8.83 6.80 21.73
C SER A 114 -9.43 6.63 23.13
N GLY A 115 -8.82 5.74 23.93
CA GLY A 115 -9.34 5.43 25.28
C GLY A 115 -10.49 4.40 25.32
N MET A 116 -10.92 3.88 24.15
CA MET A 116 -11.87 2.76 24.08
C MET A 116 -11.14 1.42 23.94
N GLU A 117 -11.78 0.34 24.34
CA GLU A 117 -11.36 -1.03 24.02
C GLU A 117 -11.69 -1.28 22.54
N LEU A 118 -10.69 -1.56 21.72
CA LEU A 118 -10.86 -1.79 20.28
C LEU A 118 -10.66 -3.25 19.93
N GLU A 119 -11.64 -3.85 19.28
CA GLU A 119 -11.54 -5.12 18.58
C GLU A 119 -11.48 -4.82 17.08
N ILE A 120 -10.31 -5.08 16.47
CA ILE A 120 -10.06 -4.85 15.04
C ILE A 120 -9.88 -6.19 14.36
N SER A 121 -10.64 -6.42 13.29
CA SER A 121 -10.59 -7.64 12.49
C SER A 121 -10.81 -7.34 11.01
N GLY A 122 -10.44 -8.26 10.14
CA GLY A 122 -10.64 -8.14 8.70
C GLY A 122 -9.43 -8.64 7.90
N ASP A 123 -9.50 -8.45 6.59
CA ASP A 123 -8.50 -8.88 5.63
C ASP A 123 -7.76 -7.68 5.07
N ALA A 124 -6.42 -7.73 5.07
CA ALA A 124 -5.59 -6.69 4.48
C ALA A 124 -5.85 -6.57 2.97
N LEU A 125 -5.73 -5.35 2.43
CA LEU A 125 -5.67 -5.16 1.00
C LEU A 125 -4.37 -5.75 0.46
N GLN A 126 -4.49 -6.62 -0.54
CA GLN A 126 -3.37 -7.27 -1.18
C GLN A 126 -3.07 -6.63 -2.54
N ILE A 127 -1.81 -6.34 -2.80
CA ILE A 127 -1.33 -5.84 -4.08
C ILE A 127 -0.16 -6.73 -4.53
N PRO A 128 -0.37 -7.62 -5.50
CA PRO A 128 0.72 -8.39 -6.09
C PRO A 128 1.80 -7.47 -6.70
N THR A 129 3.07 -7.80 -6.54
CA THR A 129 4.19 -7.02 -7.12
C THR A 129 4.21 -7.08 -8.65
N LYS A 130 3.52 -8.06 -9.25
CA LYS A 130 3.27 -8.15 -10.69
C LYS A 130 1.77 -7.99 -10.94
N LEU A 131 1.40 -6.94 -11.65
CA LEU A 131 0.01 -6.68 -12.06
C LEU A 131 -0.12 -6.87 -13.58
N THR A 132 -1.30 -7.32 -13.99
CA THR A 132 -1.66 -7.45 -15.42
C THR A 132 -3.02 -6.77 -15.63
N VAL A 133 -3.15 -6.01 -16.72
CA VAL A 133 -4.43 -5.38 -17.09
C VAL A 133 -5.50 -6.46 -17.27
N GLY A 134 -6.69 -6.23 -16.69
CA GLY A 134 -7.79 -7.19 -16.63
C GLY A 134 -7.73 -8.12 -15.40
N GLN A 135 -6.68 -8.06 -14.58
CA GLN A 135 -6.57 -8.88 -13.37
C GLN A 135 -7.51 -8.38 -12.27
N SER A 136 -8.33 -9.26 -11.72
CA SER A 136 -9.07 -9.02 -10.48
C SER A 136 -8.13 -9.22 -9.28
N LEU A 137 -8.24 -8.35 -8.30
CA LEU A 137 -7.48 -8.42 -7.05
C LEU A 137 -8.38 -8.90 -5.90
N PRO A 138 -7.83 -9.55 -4.87
CA PRO A 138 -8.61 -9.97 -3.71
C PRO A 138 -9.32 -8.81 -3.03
N ASP A 139 -10.50 -9.06 -2.52
CA ASP A 139 -11.25 -8.12 -1.67
C ASP A 139 -10.51 -7.86 -0.36
N GLY A 140 -10.86 -6.76 0.29
CA GLY A 140 -10.37 -6.43 1.63
C GLY A 140 -11.53 -6.07 2.55
N SER A 141 -11.33 -6.26 3.84
CA SER A 141 -12.34 -5.92 4.84
C SER A 141 -11.69 -5.40 6.13
N LEU A 142 -12.38 -4.48 6.79
CA LEU A 142 -12.01 -3.99 8.12
C LEU A 142 -13.29 -3.90 8.94
N ARG A 143 -13.23 -4.43 10.15
CA ARG A 143 -14.28 -4.25 11.16
C ARG A 143 -13.64 -3.75 12.44
N ILE A 144 -14.20 -2.70 12.99
CA ILE A 144 -13.81 -2.11 14.26
C ILE A 144 -15.03 -2.13 15.17
N LYS A 145 -14.86 -2.72 16.35
CA LYS A 145 -15.83 -2.63 17.43
C LYS A 145 -15.16 -1.88 18.57
N ALA A 146 -15.74 -0.77 18.96
CA ALA A 146 -15.26 0.04 20.06
C ALA A 146 -16.20 -0.13 21.25
N SER A 147 -15.64 -0.43 22.42
CA SER A 147 -16.37 -0.66 23.65
C SER A 147 -15.75 0.11 24.82
N THR A 148 -16.57 0.35 25.85
CA THR A 148 -16.13 0.90 27.13
C THR A 148 -16.78 0.10 28.25
N ASN A 149 -15.99 -0.40 29.19
CA ASN A 149 -16.47 -1.26 30.27
C ASN A 149 -17.30 -2.44 29.77
N GLY A 150 -16.87 -3.06 28.66
CA GLY A 150 -17.55 -4.21 28.05
C GLY A 150 -18.83 -3.88 27.27
N MET A 151 -19.28 -2.63 27.25
CA MET A 151 -20.43 -2.20 26.43
C MET A 151 -19.94 -1.71 25.05
N ALA A 152 -20.44 -2.33 23.99
CA ALA A 152 -20.18 -1.88 22.63
C ALA A 152 -20.88 -0.53 22.35
N LEU A 153 -20.09 0.48 22.03
CA LEU A 153 -20.58 1.84 21.72
C LEU A 153 -20.67 2.09 20.22
N LEU A 154 -19.76 1.49 19.45
CA LEU A 154 -19.69 1.69 18.00
C LEU A 154 -19.22 0.39 17.33
N THR A 155 -19.86 0.05 16.23
CA THR A 155 -19.32 -0.88 15.26
C THR A 155 -19.21 -0.17 13.91
N MET A 156 -18.04 -0.25 13.30
CA MET A 156 -17.77 0.29 11.97
C MET A 156 -17.20 -0.83 11.10
N SER A 157 -17.64 -0.91 9.85
CA SER A 157 -17.04 -1.81 8.86
C SER A 157 -16.72 -1.07 7.57
N LEU A 158 -15.62 -1.47 6.94
CA LEU A 158 -15.23 -1.06 5.60
C LEU A 158 -15.01 -2.33 4.79
N ARG A 159 -15.67 -2.43 3.64
CA ARG A 159 -15.48 -3.50 2.67
C ARG A 159 -15.01 -2.89 1.36
N VAL A 160 -13.97 -3.47 0.78
CA VAL A 160 -13.41 -3.08 -0.53
C VAL A 160 -13.53 -4.27 -1.46
N THR A 161 -14.29 -4.10 -2.55
CA THR A 161 -14.67 -5.15 -3.51
C THR A 161 -14.48 -4.69 -4.95
N ASP A 162 -14.72 -5.59 -5.89
CA ASP A 162 -14.68 -5.32 -7.34
C ASP A 162 -13.37 -4.64 -7.75
N ARG A 163 -12.25 -5.15 -7.23
CA ARG A 163 -10.92 -4.62 -7.46
C ARG A 163 -10.38 -5.12 -8.79
N LEU A 164 -10.11 -4.21 -9.71
CA LEU A 164 -9.70 -4.51 -11.08
C LEU A 164 -8.50 -3.66 -11.49
N VAL A 165 -7.49 -4.28 -12.07
CA VAL A 165 -6.41 -3.58 -12.79
C VAL A 165 -6.95 -3.13 -14.15
N GLU A 166 -7.33 -1.86 -14.27
CA GLU A 166 -8.02 -1.35 -15.48
C GLU A 166 -7.07 -1.08 -16.64
N ALA A 167 -5.91 -0.47 -16.34
CA ALA A 167 -5.00 0.02 -17.38
C ALA A 167 -3.58 0.20 -16.85
N THR A 168 -2.64 0.42 -17.77
CA THR A 168 -1.35 1.07 -17.50
C THR A 168 -1.35 2.44 -18.12
N GLU A 169 -0.98 3.47 -17.35
CA GLU A 169 -1.01 4.87 -17.78
C GLU A 169 0.22 5.61 -17.26
N SER A 170 0.70 6.58 -18.02
CA SER A 170 1.74 7.51 -17.56
C SER A 170 1.08 8.67 -16.82
N VAL A 171 1.42 8.89 -15.55
CA VAL A 171 0.85 9.94 -14.70
C VAL A 171 1.92 10.96 -14.36
N THR A 172 1.66 12.23 -14.70
CA THR A 172 2.54 13.36 -14.37
C THR A 172 2.02 14.12 -13.15
N THR A 173 2.89 14.35 -12.18
CA THR A 173 2.64 15.17 -10.98
C THR A 173 3.79 16.14 -10.77
N THR A 174 3.77 16.94 -9.71
CA THR A 174 4.91 17.80 -9.33
C THR A 174 6.14 17.00 -8.89
N ALA A 175 5.96 15.74 -8.49
CA ALA A 175 7.06 14.83 -8.13
C ALA A 175 7.75 14.18 -9.34
N GLY A 176 7.15 14.27 -10.54
CA GLY A 176 7.68 13.66 -11.76
C GLY A 176 6.61 12.97 -12.60
N THR A 177 7.07 12.20 -13.58
CA THR A 177 6.23 11.36 -14.44
C THR A 177 6.49 9.89 -14.15
N PHE A 178 5.44 9.10 -13.98
CA PHE A 178 5.51 7.71 -13.51
C PHE A 178 4.63 6.81 -14.38
N ASP A 179 5.14 5.65 -14.75
CA ASP A 179 4.33 4.59 -15.36
C ASP A 179 3.58 3.83 -14.27
N CYS A 180 2.27 3.92 -14.32
CA CYS A 180 1.38 3.46 -13.26
C CYS A 180 0.44 2.35 -13.73
N TYR A 181 0.08 1.47 -12.80
CA TYR A 181 -1.08 0.60 -12.92
C TYR A 181 -2.27 1.26 -12.25
N LYS A 182 -3.36 1.44 -13.01
CA LYS A 182 -4.63 1.94 -12.49
C LYS A 182 -5.45 0.79 -11.95
N VAL A 183 -5.78 0.85 -10.66
CA VAL A 183 -6.66 -0.12 -9.98
C VAL A 183 -7.92 0.59 -9.55
N SER A 184 -9.07 0.16 -10.06
CA SER A 184 -10.39 0.59 -9.58
C SER A 184 -10.94 -0.37 -8.55
N GLN A 185 -11.82 0.13 -7.69
CA GLN A 185 -12.49 -0.65 -6.66
C GLN A 185 -13.78 0.02 -6.18
N GLN A 186 -14.66 -0.77 -5.58
CA GLN A 186 -15.81 -0.28 -4.84
C GLN A 186 -15.52 -0.38 -3.34
N SER A 187 -16.04 0.59 -2.58
CA SER A 187 -15.93 0.60 -1.14
C SER A 187 -17.30 0.82 -0.52
N GLU A 188 -17.60 0.04 0.50
CA GLU A 188 -18.81 0.17 1.30
C GLU A 188 -18.40 0.34 2.76
N MET A 189 -18.72 1.49 3.31
CA MET A 189 -18.52 1.81 4.73
C MET A 189 -19.87 1.80 5.42
N GLU A 190 -19.94 1.08 6.52
CA GLU A 190 -21.11 0.99 7.38
C GLU A 190 -20.73 1.35 8.82
N SER A 191 -21.43 2.34 9.37
CA SER A 191 -21.38 2.72 10.78
C SER A 191 -22.82 3.04 11.21
N PHE A 192 -23.13 4.26 11.62
CA PHE A 192 -24.51 4.73 11.78
C PHE A 192 -25.21 4.95 10.43
N LEU A 193 -24.45 5.22 9.38
CA LEU A 193 -24.92 5.40 8.01
C LEU A 193 -24.11 4.49 7.08
N LYS A 194 -24.79 3.97 6.08
CA LYS A 194 -24.17 3.19 5.01
C LYS A 194 -23.80 4.11 3.86
N ARG A 195 -22.51 4.09 3.47
CA ARG A 195 -22.00 4.84 2.32
C ARG A 195 -21.31 3.91 1.34
N LYS A 196 -21.62 4.10 0.05
CA LYS A 196 -20.93 3.44 -1.06
C LYS A 196 -20.21 4.50 -1.87
N PHE A 197 -18.99 4.21 -2.26
CA PHE A 197 -18.19 5.05 -3.13
C PHE A 197 -17.27 4.20 -4.00
N ARG A 198 -16.83 4.76 -5.09
CA ARG A 198 -15.85 4.15 -5.98
C ARG A 198 -14.53 4.88 -5.82
N SER A 199 -13.42 4.17 -6.04
CA SER A 199 -12.11 4.81 -6.10
C SER A 199 -11.28 4.19 -7.22
N ALA A 200 -10.33 4.98 -7.72
CA ALA A 200 -9.27 4.53 -8.61
C ALA A 200 -7.93 4.99 -8.05
N THR A 201 -6.94 4.09 -8.02
CA THR A 201 -5.59 4.40 -7.54
C THR A 201 -4.57 4.00 -8.57
N TRP A 202 -3.61 4.88 -8.83
CA TRP A 202 -2.49 4.68 -9.74
C TRP A 202 -1.24 4.36 -8.92
N TYR A 203 -0.73 3.15 -9.10
CA TYR A 203 0.44 2.64 -8.39
C TYR A 203 1.65 2.58 -9.32
N ALA A 204 2.78 3.17 -8.91
CA ALA A 204 4.06 3.04 -9.58
C ALA A 204 5.02 2.16 -8.78
N LYS A 205 5.83 1.36 -9.49
CA LYS A 205 6.82 0.47 -8.85
C LYS A 205 7.89 1.26 -8.11
N GLY A 206 8.22 0.81 -6.91
CA GLY A 206 9.21 1.44 -6.03
C GLY A 206 8.77 2.78 -5.42
N ILE A 207 7.57 3.25 -5.75
CA ILE A 207 7.02 4.55 -5.33
C ILE A 207 5.78 4.36 -4.44
N GLY A 208 4.83 3.54 -4.88
CA GLY A 208 3.51 3.39 -4.26
C GLY A 208 2.44 4.18 -4.99
N THR A 209 1.56 4.83 -4.24
CA THR A 209 0.48 5.65 -4.78
C THR A 209 1.03 6.93 -5.41
N VAL A 210 0.74 7.13 -6.71
CA VAL A 210 1.04 8.37 -7.44
C VAL A 210 -0.19 9.27 -7.53
N ARG A 211 -1.35 8.67 -7.72
CA ARG A 211 -2.65 9.36 -7.75
C ARG A 211 -3.72 8.45 -7.14
N SER A 212 -4.71 9.03 -6.49
CA SER A 212 -5.93 8.35 -6.06
C SER A 212 -7.12 9.29 -6.24
N GLU A 213 -8.25 8.76 -6.68
CA GLU A 213 -9.49 9.50 -6.90
C GLU A 213 -10.64 8.79 -6.20
N ASN A 214 -11.50 9.56 -5.54
CA ASN A 214 -12.72 9.07 -4.91
C ASN A 214 -13.93 9.69 -5.59
N TYR A 215 -14.92 8.84 -5.89
CA TYR A 215 -16.13 9.20 -6.58
C TYR A 215 -17.34 8.87 -5.71
N ASP A 216 -18.35 9.71 -5.74
CA ASP A 216 -19.62 9.45 -5.06
C ASP A 216 -20.42 8.32 -5.73
N SER A 217 -21.61 8.03 -5.18
CA SER A 217 -22.51 7.01 -5.72
C SER A 217 -23.06 7.31 -7.11
N LYS A 218 -22.92 8.58 -7.57
CA LYS A 218 -23.32 9.02 -8.93
C LYS A 218 -22.15 8.99 -9.91
N GLY A 219 -20.94 8.69 -9.44
CA GLY A 219 -19.72 8.70 -10.24
C GLY A 219 -19.10 10.09 -10.39
N GLU A 220 -19.51 11.09 -9.59
CA GLU A 220 -18.90 12.41 -9.58
C GLU A 220 -17.65 12.41 -8.68
N LEU A 221 -16.56 13.07 -9.13
CA LEU A 221 -15.33 13.20 -8.35
C LEU A 221 -15.61 14.02 -7.07
N GLU A 222 -15.37 13.42 -5.91
CA GLU A 222 -15.47 14.08 -4.60
C GLU A 222 -14.13 14.63 -4.12
N SER A 223 -13.06 13.85 -4.30
CA SER A 223 -11.72 14.20 -3.85
C SER A 223 -10.66 13.43 -4.63
N TYR A 224 -9.44 13.93 -4.62
CA TYR A 224 -8.30 13.22 -5.17
C TYR A 224 -7.04 13.53 -4.38
N THR A 225 -6.08 12.61 -4.46
CA THR A 225 -4.76 12.71 -3.83
C THR A 225 -3.69 12.51 -4.89
N VAL A 226 -2.61 13.27 -4.84
CA VAL A 226 -1.47 13.11 -5.75
C VAL A 226 -0.16 13.11 -4.99
N LEU A 227 0.82 12.40 -5.52
CA LEU A 227 2.21 12.44 -5.10
C LEU A 227 2.80 13.80 -5.49
N THR A 228 3.14 14.64 -4.51
CA THR A 228 3.68 15.99 -4.73
C THR A 228 5.17 16.08 -4.55
N SER A 229 5.78 15.12 -3.83
CA SER A 229 7.23 15.01 -3.67
C SER A 229 7.64 13.55 -3.50
N PHE A 230 8.80 13.18 -4.03
CA PHE A 230 9.45 11.89 -3.81
C PHE A 230 10.97 12.07 -3.78
N VAL A 231 11.59 11.58 -2.69
CA VAL A 231 13.05 11.54 -2.52
C VAL A 231 13.43 10.09 -2.19
N LYS A 232 14.29 9.50 -2.99
CA LYS A 232 14.83 8.17 -2.72
C LYS A 232 15.93 8.29 -1.67
N GLY A 233 15.88 7.42 -0.65
CA GLY A 233 16.91 7.30 0.39
C GLY A 233 18.21 6.62 -0.10
#